data_163cd6b8733169ee2e4396853e0a5d26
#
_entry.id   163cd6b8733169ee2e4396853e0a5d26
#
_cell.length_a   1.000
_cell.length_b   1.000
_cell.length_c   1.000
_cell.angle_alpha   90.00
_cell.angle_beta   90.00
_cell.angle_gamma   90.00
#
_symmetry.space_group_name_H-M   'P 1'
#
loop_
_entity.id
_entity.type
_entity.pdbx_description
1 polymer ?
#
loop_
_entity_poly.entity_id
_entity_poly.type
_entity_poly.pdbx_seq_one_letter_code
_entity_poly.pdbx_strand_id
1 'polypeptide(L)'
;MEQKKRIILISKPSSSEKTTFAKRLCVQLRVNGVNPLYMGTDDYFLDRAEMIPDEKGELDFEAPEAVDIEKFNKHLNALLSGKEVDIPRFDFIEGKKIFGERIMKIEKGTPIVIEGIHALNAKLTPRIDDGEKYKIYISPLTQLAIDKHNRISTTDSRMLRQLVRDYKYRGYSAEKTIREWPKVRLGEDKNIFPFNGEADIFFNSTHIYELCVLKKYAKPLLENIKREDEEYAEARRMLDFLRFFKTIKQDDCIGNNSILREFIGGSIFVD
;
A
#
# COMPACT_ATOMS: atom_id res chain seq x y z
N MET A 1 28.89 1.00 18.95
CA MET A 1 28.70 1.70 17.64
C MET A 1 27.25 1.49 17.24
N GLU A 2 26.44 2.54 17.26
CA GLU A 2 25.09 2.46 16.70
C GLU A 2 25.23 2.21 15.20
N GLN A 3 24.72 1.08 14.73
CA GLN A 3 24.63 0.79 13.32
C GLN A 3 23.68 1.82 12.71
N LYS A 4 24.22 2.73 11.87
CA LYS A 4 23.39 3.73 11.17
C LYS A 4 22.56 3.02 10.11
N LYS A 5 21.31 2.71 10.45
CA LYS A 5 20.32 2.23 9.48
C LYS A 5 20.12 3.29 8.40
N ARG A 6 20.41 2.96 7.15
CA ARG A 6 20.31 3.88 6.00
C ARG A 6 19.13 3.61 5.11
N ILE A 7 18.63 2.39 5.12
CA ILE A 7 17.51 1.94 4.29
C ILE A 7 16.33 1.61 5.19
N ILE A 8 15.22 2.30 5.01
CA ILE A 8 13.97 2.04 5.71
C ILE A 8 13.03 1.38 4.70
N LEU A 9 12.74 0.11 4.92
CA LEU A 9 11.86 -0.69 4.07
C LEU A 9 10.47 -0.76 4.66
N ILE A 10 9.46 -0.38 3.89
CA ILE A 10 8.06 -0.35 4.33
C ILE A 10 7.24 -1.28 3.44
N SER A 11 6.76 -2.38 4.01
CA SER A 11 5.88 -3.32 3.32
C SER A 11 4.52 -3.43 3.98
N LYS A 12 3.55 -3.87 3.19
CA LYS A 12 2.17 -4.06 3.62
C LYS A 12 1.35 -4.84 2.61
N PRO A 13 0.26 -5.48 3.03
CA PRO A 13 -0.76 -5.96 2.11
C PRO A 13 -1.54 -4.80 1.47
N SER A 14 -2.25 -5.06 0.39
CA SER A 14 -3.11 -4.09 -0.30
C SER A 14 -4.05 -3.35 0.66
N SER A 15 -4.30 -2.06 0.40
CA SER A 15 -5.19 -1.20 1.22
C SER A 15 -4.80 -1.05 2.70
N SER A 16 -3.49 -1.02 2.99
CA SER A 16 -2.94 -0.75 4.33
C SER A 16 -2.10 0.55 4.40
N GLU A 17 -2.17 1.44 3.39
CA GLU A 17 -1.72 2.86 3.35
C GLU A 17 -0.20 3.06 3.41
N LYS A 18 0.54 2.31 2.60
CA LYS A 18 2.01 2.40 2.58
C LYS A 18 2.51 3.80 2.19
N THR A 19 1.92 4.41 1.17
CA THR A 19 2.39 5.69 0.62
C THR A 19 2.18 6.83 1.60
N THR A 20 0.97 6.95 2.18
CA THR A 20 0.69 7.96 3.21
C THR A 20 1.58 7.79 4.43
N PHE A 21 1.77 6.55 4.92
CA PHE A 21 2.66 6.30 6.05
C PHE A 21 4.11 6.66 5.74
N ALA A 22 4.64 6.22 4.59
CA ALA A 22 6.01 6.48 4.19
C ALA A 22 6.29 7.99 4.06
N LYS A 23 5.38 8.73 3.43
CA LYS A 23 5.49 10.19 3.30
C LYS A 23 5.38 10.89 4.65
N ARG A 24 4.48 10.44 5.56
CA ARG A 24 4.42 10.96 6.94
C ARG A 24 5.70 10.68 7.72
N LEU A 25 6.26 9.47 7.58
CA LEU A 25 7.55 9.14 8.19
C LEU A 25 8.66 10.08 7.68
N CYS A 26 8.69 10.35 6.38
CA CYS A 26 9.63 11.32 5.81
C CYS A 26 9.47 12.72 6.42
N VAL A 27 8.24 13.18 6.64
CA VAL A 27 7.97 14.47 7.32
C VAL A 27 8.51 14.45 8.75
N GLN A 28 8.23 13.36 9.52
CA GLN A 28 8.73 13.25 10.89
C GLN A 28 10.25 13.18 10.97
N LEU A 29 10.90 12.48 10.04
CA LEU A 29 12.35 12.45 9.95
C LEU A 29 12.92 13.86 9.69
N ARG A 30 12.30 14.65 8.79
CA ARG A 30 12.72 16.04 8.52
C ARG A 30 12.56 16.95 9.73
N VAL A 31 11.46 16.81 10.48
CA VAL A 31 11.26 17.55 11.74
C VAL A 31 12.38 17.28 12.76
N ASN A 32 12.94 16.06 12.71
CA ASN A 32 14.07 15.65 13.55
C ASN A 32 15.45 15.91 12.91
N GLY A 33 15.51 16.75 11.87
CA GLY A 33 16.78 17.13 11.22
C GLY A 33 17.35 16.09 10.26
N VAL A 34 16.61 15.03 9.95
CA VAL A 34 17.00 13.97 9.00
C VAL A 34 16.24 14.18 7.69
N ASN A 35 16.93 14.40 6.58
CA ASN A 35 16.29 14.61 5.28
C ASN A 35 16.32 13.32 4.43
N PRO A 36 15.30 12.46 4.48
CA PRO A 36 15.29 11.21 3.73
C PRO A 36 14.90 11.43 2.27
N LEU A 37 15.40 10.54 1.39
CA LEU A 37 14.85 10.34 0.06
C LEU A 37 13.71 9.32 0.14
N TYR A 38 12.61 9.59 -0.54
CA TYR A 38 11.49 8.63 -0.70
C TYR A 38 11.56 7.95 -2.08
N MET A 39 11.36 6.62 -2.10
CA MET A 39 11.27 5.81 -3.32
C MET A 39 10.10 4.81 -3.21
N GLY A 40 9.21 4.80 -4.20
CA GLY A 40 8.18 3.78 -4.35
C GLY A 40 8.64 2.65 -5.28
N THR A 41 8.45 1.38 -4.91
CA THR A 41 8.75 0.28 -5.84
C THR A 41 7.74 0.21 -6.99
N ASP A 42 6.54 0.75 -6.80
CA ASP A 42 5.51 0.81 -7.81
C ASP A 42 5.94 1.66 -9.03
N ASP A 43 6.88 2.58 -8.86
CA ASP A 43 7.50 3.34 -9.94
C ASP A 43 8.45 2.51 -10.83
N TYR A 44 8.79 1.31 -10.38
CA TYR A 44 9.71 0.39 -11.06
C TYR A 44 9.00 -0.83 -11.65
N PHE A 45 7.69 -0.82 -11.82
CA PHE A 45 7.04 -1.89 -12.56
C PHE A 45 7.62 -2.02 -13.97
N LEU A 46 7.69 -3.25 -14.46
CA LEU A 46 7.98 -3.52 -15.87
C LEU A 46 6.91 -2.86 -16.74
N ASP A 47 7.29 -2.40 -17.91
CA ASP A 47 6.32 -1.91 -18.88
C ASP A 47 5.37 -3.06 -19.24
N ARG A 48 4.09 -2.79 -19.44
CA ARG A 48 3.09 -3.85 -19.73
C ARG A 48 3.50 -4.77 -20.86
N ALA A 49 4.21 -4.23 -21.86
CA ALA A 49 4.71 -5.01 -22.99
C ALA A 49 5.86 -5.97 -22.62
N GLU A 50 6.52 -5.75 -21.49
CA GLU A 50 7.62 -6.58 -20.97
C GLU A 50 7.13 -7.64 -19.97
N MET A 51 5.91 -7.48 -19.43
CA MET A 51 5.34 -8.41 -18.47
C MET A 51 4.89 -9.71 -19.16
N ILE A 52 5.11 -10.81 -18.48
CA ILE A 52 4.65 -12.15 -18.94
C ILE A 52 3.25 -12.38 -18.36
N PRO A 53 2.22 -12.51 -19.23
CA PRO A 53 0.86 -12.84 -18.77
C PRO A 53 0.81 -14.23 -18.13
N ASP A 54 -0.13 -14.43 -17.22
CA ASP A 54 -0.45 -15.73 -16.66
C ASP A 54 -1.13 -16.66 -17.71
N GLU A 55 -1.47 -17.89 -17.30
CA GLU A 55 -2.14 -18.88 -18.17
C GLU A 55 -3.49 -18.41 -18.72
N LYS A 56 -4.09 -17.37 -18.13
CA LYS A 56 -5.36 -16.75 -18.54
C LYS A 56 -5.16 -15.51 -19.40
N GLY A 57 -3.91 -15.11 -19.65
CA GLY A 57 -3.55 -13.88 -20.37
C GLY A 57 -3.64 -12.61 -19.52
N GLU A 58 -3.71 -12.74 -18.19
CA GLU A 58 -3.77 -11.60 -17.27
C GLU A 58 -2.39 -11.25 -16.72
N LEU A 59 -2.14 -9.95 -16.49
CA LEU A 59 -0.91 -9.46 -15.88
C LEU A 59 -1.04 -9.48 -14.36
N ASP A 60 -0.06 -10.09 -13.67
CA ASP A 60 -0.01 -10.15 -12.20
C ASP A 60 0.94 -9.07 -11.65
N PHE A 61 0.37 -7.93 -11.26
CA PHE A 61 1.11 -6.84 -10.61
C PHE A 61 1.42 -7.11 -9.13
N GLU A 62 0.84 -8.15 -8.54
CA GLU A 62 1.15 -8.57 -7.16
C GLU A 62 2.36 -9.52 -7.11
N ALA A 63 2.87 -9.99 -8.24
CA ALA A 63 4.07 -10.81 -8.32
C ALA A 63 5.35 -9.97 -8.18
N PRO A 64 6.39 -10.47 -7.47
CA PRO A 64 7.69 -9.78 -7.39
C PRO A 64 8.34 -9.54 -8.75
N GLU A 65 8.10 -10.43 -9.69
CA GLU A 65 8.60 -10.39 -11.07
C GLU A 65 8.01 -9.24 -11.90
N ALA A 66 6.92 -8.61 -11.42
CA ALA A 66 6.37 -7.41 -12.04
C ALA A 66 7.25 -6.17 -11.82
N VAL A 67 8.17 -6.20 -10.85
CA VAL A 67 9.09 -5.11 -10.55
C VAL A 67 10.42 -5.31 -11.25
N ASP A 68 10.92 -4.28 -11.93
CA ASP A 68 12.26 -4.23 -12.51
C ASP A 68 13.32 -4.13 -11.39
N ILE A 69 13.54 -5.25 -10.70
CA ILE A 69 14.45 -5.35 -9.55
C ILE A 69 15.87 -4.98 -9.92
N GLU A 70 16.30 -5.29 -11.14
CA GLU A 70 17.66 -4.97 -11.61
C GLU A 70 17.86 -3.46 -11.70
N LYS A 71 16.97 -2.76 -12.37
CA LYS A 71 16.99 -1.29 -12.49
C LYS A 71 16.85 -0.62 -11.13
N PHE A 72 15.93 -1.11 -10.30
CA PHE A 72 15.75 -0.62 -8.94
C PHE A 72 17.08 -0.68 -8.14
N ASN A 73 17.74 -1.83 -8.13
CA ASN A 73 19.03 -1.99 -7.42
C ASN A 73 20.15 -1.16 -8.03
N LYS A 74 20.19 -1.02 -9.36
CA LYS A 74 21.17 -0.14 -10.03
C LYS A 74 21.02 1.31 -9.57
N HIS A 75 19.78 1.81 -9.53
CA HIS A 75 19.50 3.17 -9.09
C HIS A 75 19.79 3.34 -7.58
N LEU A 76 19.37 2.38 -6.75
CA LEU A 76 19.61 2.41 -5.31
C LEU A 76 21.12 2.46 -5.00
N ASN A 77 21.92 1.60 -5.62
CA ASN A 77 23.36 1.58 -5.42
C ASN A 77 24.06 2.86 -5.94
N ALA A 78 23.58 3.43 -7.05
CA ALA A 78 24.08 4.69 -7.58
C ALA A 78 23.80 5.85 -6.60
N LEU A 79 22.59 5.95 -6.06
CA LEU A 79 22.22 6.94 -5.04
C LEU A 79 23.06 6.78 -3.77
N LEU A 80 23.22 5.56 -3.26
CA LEU A 80 24.04 5.28 -2.07
C LEU A 80 25.51 5.66 -2.27
N SER A 81 25.97 5.63 -3.53
CA SER A 81 27.32 6.07 -3.93
C SER A 81 27.41 7.58 -4.22
N GLY A 82 26.32 8.35 -4.01
CA GLY A 82 26.27 9.79 -4.25
C GLY A 82 26.21 10.19 -5.73
N LYS A 83 25.87 9.26 -6.62
CA LYS A 83 25.66 9.52 -8.04
C LYS A 83 24.26 10.08 -8.28
N GLU A 84 24.13 10.84 -9.36
CA GLU A 84 22.84 11.31 -9.85
C GLU A 84 22.09 10.18 -10.56
N VAL A 85 20.79 10.10 -10.33
CA VAL A 85 19.91 9.07 -10.88
C VAL A 85 18.58 9.70 -11.32
N ASP A 86 18.12 9.34 -12.49
CA ASP A 86 16.78 9.63 -12.98
C ASP A 86 15.82 8.53 -12.50
N ILE A 87 15.05 8.82 -11.44
CA ILE A 87 14.09 7.90 -10.84
C ILE A 87 12.84 7.89 -11.71
N PRO A 88 12.42 6.73 -12.26
CA PRO A 88 11.22 6.65 -13.09
C PRO A 88 9.95 7.00 -12.30
N ARG A 89 8.89 7.33 -13.04
CA ARG A 89 7.51 7.32 -12.59
C ARG A 89 6.72 6.34 -13.45
N PHE A 90 6.00 5.42 -12.83
CA PHE A 90 5.17 4.51 -13.59
C PHE A 90 3.82 5.14 -13.91
N ASP A 91 3.45 5.17 -15.18
CA ASP A 91 2.13 5.59 -15.64
C ASP A 91 1.22 4.37 -15.73
N PHE A 92 0.26 4.27 -14.81
CA PHE A 92 -0.66 3.13 -14.75
C PHE A 92 -1.68 3.12 -15.90
N ILE A 93 -1.93 4.25 -16.55
CA ILE A 93 -2.85 4.34 -17.69
C ILE A 93 -2.12 3.81 -18.95
N GLU A 94 -0.96 4.37 -19.25
CA GLU A 94 -0.13 3.98 -20.39
C GLU A 94 0.59 2.64 -20.17
N GLY A 95 0.78 2.24 -18.89
CA GLY A 95 1.46 1.00 -18.53
C GLY A 95 2.95 1.00 -18.82
N LYS A 96 3.62 2.14 -18.62
CA LYS A 96 5.05 2.30 -18.89
C LYS A 96 5.76 3.23 -17.91
N LYS A 97 7.08 3.08 -17.81
CA LYS A 97 7.95 3.99 -17.04
C LYS A 97 8.18 5.30 -17.82
N ILE A 98 8.08 6.43 -17.11
CA ILE A 98 8.41 7.77 -17.61
C ILE A 98 9.67 8.23 -16.91
N PHE A 99 10.65 8.73 -17.68
CA PHE A 99 11.94 9.24 -17.23
C PHE A 99 12.07 10.74 -17.51
N GLY A 100 13.07 11.41 -16.91
CA GLY A 100 13.37 12.81 -17.12
C GLY A 100 12.65 13.77 -16.17
N GLU A 101 11.74 13.28 -15.33
CA GLU A 101 10.96 14.10 -14.41
C GLU A 101 11.58 14.19 -13.00
N ARG A 102 12.35 13.17 -12.57
CA ARG A 102 12.84 13.05 -11.19
C ARG A 102 14.32 12.72 -11.12
N ILE A 103 15.16 13.69 -11.49
CA ILE A 103 16.61 13.58 -11.36
C ILE A 103 17.00 13.85 -9.91
N MET A 104 17.56 12.84 -9.23
CA MET A 104 17.85 12.86 -7.81
C MET A 104 19.30 12.52 -7.53
N LYS A 105 19.86 13.24 -6.54
CA LYS A 105 21.17 12.96 -5.96
C LYS A 105 21.06 13.11 -4.45
N ILE A 106 21.71 12.25 -3.69
CA ILE A 106 21.70 12.31 -2.23
C ILE A 106 23.10 12.47 -1.68
N GLU A 107 23.20 13.11 -0.52
CA GLU A 107 24.45 13.23 0.22
C GLU A 107 24.81 11.91 0.91
N LYS A 108 26.11 11.75 1.22
CA LYS A 108 26.56 10.58 1.98
C LYS A 108 25.89 10.55 3.34
N GLY A 109 25.26 9.42 3.66
CA GLY A 109 24.55 9.26 4.95
C GLY A 109 23.08 9.60 4.91
N THR A 110 22.55 10.17 3.82
CA THR A 110 21.10 10.37 3.63
C THR A 110 20.37 9.01 3.69
N PRO A 111 19.36 8.85 4.57
CA PRO A 111 18.55 7.65 4.57
C PRO A 111 17.58 7.63 3.39
N ILE A 112 17.27 6.43 2.91
CA ILE A 112 16.29 6.19 1.85
C ILE A 112 15.11 5.43 2.44
N VAL A 113 13.91 5.99 2.29
CA VAL A 113 12.64 5.35 2.65
C VAL A 113 12.07 4.72 1.41
N ILE A 114 12.04 3.39 1.40
CA ILE A 114 11.55 2.57 0.28
C ILE A 114 10.22 1.96 0.70
N GLU A 115 9.17 2.18 -0.09
CA GLU A 115 7.89 1.55 0.12
C GLU A 115 7.50 0.66 -1.05
N GLY A 116 6.86 -0.47 -0.73
CA GLY A 116 6.34 -1.39 -1.73
C GLY A 116 5.80 -2.67 -1.11
N ILE A 117 4.95 -3.38 -1.86
CA ILE A 117 4.37 -4.63 -1.36
C ILE A 117 5.45 -5.70 -1.12
N HIS A 118 6.53 -5.68 -1.88
CA HIS A 118 7.66 -6.60 -1.77
C HIS A 118 8.86 -6.05 -0.98
N ALA A 119 8.70 -4.90 -0.27
CA ALA A 119 9.85 -4.23 0.35
C ALA A 119 10.56 -5.08 1.41
N LEU A 120 9.89 -6.03 2.07
CA LEU A 120 10.52 -6.95 3.02
C LEU A 120 11.08 -8.22 2.39
N ASN A 121 10.81 -8.48 1.11
CA ASN A 121 11.42 -9.61 0.42
C ASN A 121 12.91 -9.32 0.18
N ALA A 122 13.78 -10.18 0.68
CA ALA A 122 15.24 -10.02 0.54
C ALA A 122 15.71 -9.92 -0.92
N LYS A 123 14.94 -10.48 -1.87
CA LYS A 123 15.22 -10.38 -3.30
C LYS A 123 15.15 -8.95 -3.82
N LEU A 124 14.40 -8.03 -3.17
CA LEU A 124 14.33 -6.64 -3.61
C LEU A 124 15.63 -5.88 -3.41
N THR A 125 16.36 -6.15 -2.31
CA THR A 125 17.59 -5.44 -1.95
C THR A 125 18.72 -6.42 -1.60
N PRO A 126 19.12 -7.31 -2.53
CA PRO A 126 20.03 -8.43 -2.23
C PRO A 126 21.47 -7.98 -1.94
N ARG A 127 21.85 -6.75 -2.36
CA ARG A 127 23.21 -6.21 -2.21
C ARG A 127 23.37 -5.25 -1.03
N ILE A 128 22.31 -5.03 -0.26
CA ILE A 128 22.33 -4.19 0.93
C ILE A 128 22.45 -5.09 2.15
N ASP A 129 23.38 -4.78 3.05
CA ASP A 129 23.53 -5.49 4.31
C ASP A 129 22.29 -5.32 5.20
N ASP A 130 21.84 -6.40 5.84
CA ASP A 130 20.68 -6.34 6.72
C ASP A 130 20.91 -5.44 7.94
N GLY A 131 22.18 -5.27 8.36
CA GLY A 131 22.55 -4.30 9.37
C GLY A 131 22.24 -2.85 9.01
N GLU A 132 22.20 -2.51 7.72
CA GLU A 132 21.86 -1.17 7.21
C GLU A 132 20.36 -0.97 6.97
N LYS A 133 19.54 -2.02 7.09
CA LYS A 133 18.09 -1.99 6.86
C LYS A 133 17.31 -1.83 8.15
N TYR A 134 16.21 -1.08 8.08
CA TYR A 134 15.17 -1.05 9.10
C TYR A 134 13.84 -1.39 8.43
N LYS A 135 13.24 -2.49 8.86
CA LYS A 135 12.10 -3.12 8.19
C LYS A 135 10.81 -2.85 8.95
N ILE A 136 9.83 -2.22 8.30
CA ILE A 136 8.52 -1.86 8.88
C ILE A 136 7.42 -2.59 8.12
N TYR A 137 6.61 -3.34 8.85
CA TYR A 137 5.38 -3.91 8.30
C TYR A 137 4.17 -3.15 8.78
N ILE A 138 3.29 -2.73 7.85
CA ILE A 138 2.10 -1.95 8.15
C ILE A 138 0.85 -2.78 7.85
N SER A 139 -0.06 -2.85 8.79
CA SER A 139 -1.36 -3.50 8.60
C SER A 139 -2.40 -2.89 9.51
N PRO A 140 -3.68 -2.85 9.10
CA PRO A 140 -4.77 -2.47 10.00
C PRO A 140 -5.07 -3.63 10.95
N LEU A 141 -4.26 -3.75 11.99
CA LEU A 141 -4.40 -4.79 13.01
C LEU A 141 -5.52 -4.41 13.98
N THR A 142 -6.76 -4.62 13.55
CA THR A 142 -7.93 -4.27 14.34
C THR A 142 -7.97 -5.07 15.63
N GLN A 143 -7.88 -4.39 16.76
CA GLN A 143 -7.95 -4.99 18.10
C GLN A 143 -9.36 -4.98 18.69
N LEU A 144 -10.29 -4.31 18.02
CA LEU A 144 -11.68 -4.21 18.44
C LEU A 144 -12.46 -5.49 18.13
N ALA A 145 -13.42 -5.79 18.96
CA ALA A 145 -14.40 -6.84 18.75
C ALA A 145 -15.81 -6.25 18.65
N ILE A 146 -16.66 -6.90 17.88
CA ILE A 146 -18.09 -6.56 17.78
C ILE A 146 -18.80 -7.02 19.05
N ASP A 147 -18.43 -8.18 19.55
CA ASP A 147 -18.92 -8.79 20.77
C ASP A 147 -17.81 -9.61 21.45
N LYS A 148 -18.15 -10.38 22.49
CA LYS A 148 -17.20 -11.18 23.28
C LYS A 148 -16.47 -12.27 22.47
N HIS A 149 -16.97 -12.66 21.31
CA HIS A 149 -16.47 -13.78 20.52
C HIS A 149 -16.03 -13.39 19.12
N ASN A 150 -16.51 -12.24 18.61
CA ASN A 150 -16.32 -11.84 17.22
C ASN A 150 -15.41 -10.61 17.12
N ARG A 151 -14.14 -10.85 16.82
CA ARG A 151 -13.18 -9.79 16.50
C ARG A 151 -13.49 -9.22 15.10
N ILE A 152 -13.28 -7.92 14.93
CA ILE A 152 -13.30 -7.29 13.61
C ILE A 152 -12.18 -7.86 12.75
N SER A 153 -12.56 -8.42 11.60
CA SER A 153 -11.60 -9.00 10.66
C SER A 153 -10.73 -7.91 10.00
N THR A 154 -9.42 -8.10 10.02
CA THR A 154 -8.48 -7.29 9.25
C THR A 154 -8.79 -7.33 7.75
N THR A 155 -9.17 -8.51 7.26
CA THR A 155 -9.54 -8.72 5.85
C THR A 155 -10.75 -7.87 5.47
N ASP A 156 -11.80 -7.85 6.30
CA ASP A 156 -13.01 -7.08 6.03
C ASP A 156 -12.76 -5.57 6.08
N SER A 157 -11.98 -5.10 7.06
CA SER A 157 -11.58 -3.70 7.14
C SER A 157 -10.81 -3.27 5.89
N ARG A 158 -9.91 -4.11 5.40
CA ARG A 158 -9.12 -3.85 4.19
C ARG A 158 -9.96 -3.91 2.91
N MET A 159 -10.91 -4.85 2.82
CA MET A 159 -11.86 -4.92 1.70
C MET A 159 -12.68 -3.62 1.62
N LEU A 160 -13.20 -3.10 2.73
CA LEU A 160 -13.93 -1.84 2.75
C LEU A 160 -13.07 -0.65 2.30
N ARG A 161 -11.83 -0.58 2.78
CA ARG A 161 -10.86 0.42 2.33
C ARG A 161 -10.61 0.32 0.83
N GLN A 162 -10.38 -0.90 0.33
CA GLN A 162 -10.16 -1.17 -1.10
C GLN A 162 -11.36 -0.74 -1.94
N LEU A 163 -12.55 -1.14 -1.54
CA LEU A 163 -13.80 -0.84 -2.23
C LEU A 163 -14.00 0.67 -2.40
N VAL A 164 -13.81 1.44 -1.33
CA VAL A 164 -13.95 2.91 -1.36
C VAL A 164 -12.87 3.55 -2.24
N ARG A 165 -11.61 3.13 -2.10
CA ARG A 165 -10.49 3.63 -2.90
C ARG A 165 -10.65 3.33 -4.39
N ASP A 166 -10.93 2.07 -4.72
CA ASP A 166 -10.99 1.60 -6.10
C ASP A 166 -12.16 2.25 -6.85
N TYR A 167 -13.29 2.43 -6.19
CA TYR A 167 -14.39 3.20 -6.76
C TYR A 167 -14.01 4.66 -7.04
N LYS A 168 -13.35 5.31 -6.07
CA LYS A 168 -13.06 6.74 -6.14
C LYS A 168 -11.94 7.09 -7.12
N TYR A 169 -10.88 6.27 -7.17
CA TYR A 169 -9.65 6.63 -7.87
C TYR A 169 -9.31 5.74 -9.06
N ARG A 170 -9.91 4.55 -9.15
CA ARG A 170 -9.62 3.59 -10.21
C ARG A 170 -10.80 3.35 -11.15
N GLY A 171 -11.96 3.95 -10.86
CA GLY A 171 -13.18 3.76 -11.63
C GLY A 171 -13.72 2.33 -11.60
N TYR A 172 -13.38 1.54 -10.58
CA TYR A 172 -13.86 0.17 -10.43
C TYR A 172 -15.23 0.18 -9.76
N SER A 173 -16.14 -0.67 -10.25
CA SER A 173 -17.39 -0.94 -9.55
C SER A 173 -17.16 -1.80 -8.31
N ALA A 174 -18.13 -1.83 -7.40
CA ALA A 174 -18.07 -2.65 -6.20
C ALA A 174 -18.00 -4.15 -6.53
N GLU A 175 -18.74 -4.58 -7.54
CA GLU A 175 -18.74 -5.95 -8.04
C GLU A 175 -17.33 -6.36 -8.50
N LYS A 176 -16.69 -5.50 -9.29
CA LYS A 176 -15.32 -5.76 -9.76
C LYS A 176 -14.35 -5.89 -8.60
N THR A 177 -14.41 -4.99 -7.61
CA THR A 177 -13.52 -5.05 -6.44
C THR A 177 -13.74 -6.32 -5.64
N ILE A 178 -14.98 -6.75 -5.41
CA ILE A 178 -15.30 -7.98 -4.68
C ILE A 178 -14.81 -9.21 -5.46
N ARG A 179 -15.02 -9.23 -6.77
CA ARG A 179 -14.58 -10.34 -7.65
C ARG A 179 -13.07 -10.50 -7.66
N GLU A 180 -12.32 -9.41 -7.69
CA GLU A 180 -10.85 -9.42 -7.71
C GLU A 180 -10.23 -9.70 -6.33
N TRP A 181 -10.98 -9.52 -5.24
CA TRP A 181 -10.47 -9.64 -3.88
C TRP A 181 -9.81 -10.98 -3.55
N PRO A 182 -10.38 -12.15 -3.94
CA PRO A 182 -9.72 -13.44 -3.72
C PRO A 182 -8.34 -13.54 -4.41
N LYS A 183 -8.17 -12.96 -5.61
CA LYS A 183 -6.89 -12.92 -6.33
C LYS A 183 -5.86 -12.08 -5.57
N VAL A 184 -6.27 -10.91 -5.07
CA VAL A 184 -5.42 -10.06 -4.21
C VAL A 184 -4.98 -10.85 -2.98
N ARG A 185 -5.89 -11.55 -2.30
CA ARG A 185 -5.58 -12.36 -1.12
C ARG A 185 -4.59 -13.49 -1.42
N LEU A 186 -4.75 -14.20 -2.52
CA LEU A 186 -3.81 -15.24 -2.96
C LEU A 186 -2.41 -14.67 -3.23
N GLY A 187 -2.33 -13.51 -3.88
CA GLY A 187 -1.06 -12.81 -4.10
C GLY A 187 -0.37 -12.44 -2.79
N GLU A 188 -1.13 -11.94 -1.81
CA GLU A 188 -0.62 -11.60 -0.47
C GLU A 188 -0.10 -12.83 0.30
N ASP A 189 -0.89 -13.93 0.29
CA ASP A 189 -0.52 -15.18 0.95
C ASP A 189 0.78 -15.77 0.37
N LYS A 190 0.98 -15.63 -0.93
CA LYS A 190 2.16 -16.12 -1.64
C LYS A 190 3.38 -15.20 -1.51
N ASN A 191 3.17 -13.88 -1.64
CA ASN A 191 4.26 -12.95 -1.94
C ASN A 191 4.54 -11.93 -0.82
N ILE A 192 3.66 -11.76 0.17
CA ILE A 192 3.78 -10.73 1.20
C ILE A 192 3.87 -11.32 2.60
N PHE A 193 2.91 -12.15 2.99
CA PHE A 193 2.82 -12.66 4.35
C PHE A 193 3.98 -13.57 4.78
N PRO A 194 4.61 -14.36 3.89
CA PRO A 194 5.80 -15.14 4.27
C PRO A 194 6.97 -14.29 4.77
N PHE A 195 7.03 -13.01 4.40
CA PHE A 195 8.09 -12.09 4.78
C PHE A 195 7.76 -11.20 5.99
N ASN A 196 6.58 -11.34 6.59
CA ASN A 196 6.19 -10.53 7.74
C ASN A 196 7.14 -10.70 8.94
N GLY A 197 7.65 -11.93 9.14
CA GLY A 197 8.61 -12.25 10.20
C GLY A 197 9.94 -11.51 10.08
N GLU A 198 10.25 -10.94 8.92
CA GLU A 198 11.45 -10.15 8.67
C GLU A 198 11.35 -8.70 9.19
N ALA A 199 10.20 -8.26 9.67
CA ALA A 199 10.00 -6.89 10.13
C ALA A 199 10.63 -6.64 11.50
N ASP A 200 11.39 -5.54 11.62
CA ASP A 200 11.88 -5.03 12.91
C ASP A 200 10.73 -4.49 13.77
N ILE A 201 9.68 -3.94 13.12
CA ILE A 201 8.49 -3.40 13.80
C ILE A 201 7.22 -3.60 12.98
N PHE A 202 6.11 -3.84 13.68
CA PHE A 202 4.76 -3.83 13.15
C PHE A 202 4.06 -2.52 13.50
N PHE A 203 3.59 -1.81 12.48
CA PHE A 203 2.80 -0.61 12.67
C PHE A 203 1.33 -0.89 12.44
N ASN A 204 0.49 -0.63 13.44
CA ASN A 204 -0.96 -0.74 13.32
C ASN A 204 -1.54 0.53 12.71
N SER A 205 -2.08 0.43 11.48
CA SER A 205 -2.68 1.54 10.76
C SER A 205 -4.18 1.72 11.01
N THR A 206 -4.77 0.95 11.92
CA THR A 206 -6.20 1.05 12.24
C THR A 206 -6.52 2.35 12.97
N HIS A 207 -7.55 3.05 12.49
CA HIS A 207 -8.24 4.09 13.27
C HIS A 207 -9.53 3.52 13.87
N ILE A 208 -9.75 3.74 15.16
CA ILE A 208 -10.93 3.21 15.88
C ILE A 208 -12.25 3.60 15.19
N TYR A 209 -12.31 4.78 14.61
CA TYR A 209 -13.51 5.33 13.97
C TYR A 209 -13.61 5.05 12.46
N GLU A 210 -12.62 4.40 11.86
CA GLU A 210 -12.53 4.28 10.38
C GLU A 210 -13.73 3.57 9.75
N LEU A 211 -14.21 2.48 10.37
CA LEU A 211 -15.36 1.73 9.86
C LEU A 211 -16.65 2.57 9.88
N CYS A 212 -16.77 3.47 10.86
CA CYS A 212 -17.88 4.43 10.93
C CYS A 212 -17.84 5.45 9.78
N VAL A 213 -16.65 5.85 9.36
CA VAL A 213 -16.45 6.77 8.23
C VAL A 213 -16.58 6.03 6.91
N LEU A 214 -15.89 4.89 6.76
CA LEU A 214 -15.93 4.08 5.53
C LEU A 214 -17.34 3.61 5.20
N LYS A 215 -18.18 3.34 6.21
CA LYS A 215 -19.59 2.98 6.02
C LYS A 215 -20.35 4.02 5.18
N LYS A 216 -20.08 5.32 5.34
CA LYS A 216 -20.71 6.40 4.56
C LYS A 216 -20.51 6.19 3.05
N TYR A 217 -19.34 5.72 2.67
CA TYR A 217 -18.93 5.56 1.28
C TYR A 217 -19.21 4.16 0.74
N ALA A 218 -18.90 3.13 1.53
CA ALA A 218 -19.01 1.74 1.10
C ALA A 218 -20.47 1.24 1.03
N LYS A 219 -21.34 1.67 1.99
CA LYS A 219 -22.71 1.18 2.05
C LYS A 219 -23.50 1.40 0.76
N PRO A 220 -23.54 2.60 0.14
CA PRO A 220 -24.26 2.81 -1.12
C PRO A 220 -23.72 1.93 -2.26
N LEU A 221 -22.41 1.71 -2.32
CA LEU A 221 -21.78 0.88 -3.34
C LEU A 221 -22.22 -0.58 -3.22
N LEU A 222 -22.25 -1.11 -2.00
CA LEU A 222 -22.68 -2.47 -1.72
C LEU A 222 -24.20 -2.66 -1.93
N GLU A 223 -25.01 -1.64 -1.63
CA GLU A 223 -26.46 -1.68 -1.83
C GLU A 223 -26.86 -1.69 -3.30
N ASN A 224 -26.02 -1.20 -4.21
CA ASN A 224 -26.27 -1.21 -5.65
C ASN A 224 -26.08 -2.58 -6.30
N ILE A 225 -25.37 -3.52 -5.64
CA ILE A 225 -25.17 -4.88 -6.15
C ILE A 225 -26.50 -5.64 -6.10
N LYS A 226 -26.90 -6.15 -7.24
CA LYS A 226 -28.20 -6.80 -7.43
C LYS A 226 -28.17 -8.26 -6.99
N ARG A 227 -29.36 -8.80 -6.73
CA ARG A 227 -29.51 -10.18 -6.25
C ARG A 227 -29.04 -11.23 -7.26
N GLU A 228 -29.07 -10.89 -8.53
CA GLU A 228 -28.62 -11.73 -9.65
C GLU A 228 -27.10 -11.73 -9.86
N ASP A 229 -26.37 -10.80 -9.24
CA ASP A 229 -24.92 -10.70 -9.35
C ASP A 229 -24.22 -11.75 -8.47
N GLU A 230 -23.12 -12.32 -8.96
CA GLU A 230 -22.34 -13.33 -8.24
C GLU A 230 -21.79 -12.80 -6.91
N GLU A 231 -21.48 -11.51 -6.85
CA GLU A 231 -20.93 -10.81 -5.70
C GLU A 231 -21.97 -10.47 -4.62
N TYR A 232 -23.27 -10.73 -4.88
CA TYR A 232 -24.35 -10.35 -3.98
C TYR A 232 -24.23 -10.93 -2.57
N ALA A 233 -23.85 -12.21 -2.47
CA ALA A 233 -23.72 -12.87 -1.17
C ALA A 233 -22.66 -12.17 -0.30
N GLU A 234 -21.52 -11.83 -0.86
CA GLU A 234 -20.44 -11.12 -0.17
C GLU A 234 -20.83 -9.67 0.14
N ALA A 235 -21.49 -8.98 -0.78
CA ALA A 235 -22.03 -7.64 -0.54
C ALA A 235 -23.00 -7.61 0.63
N ARG A 236 -23.90 -8.59 0.72
CA ARG A 236 -24.83 -8.75 1.86
C ARG A 236 -24.12 -9.01 3.17
N ARG A 237 -23.12 -9.90 3.16
CA ARG A 237 -22.28 -10.17 4.34
C ARG A 237 -21.61 -8.89 4.84
N MET A 238 -21.05 -8.08 3.93
CA MET A 238 -20.41 -6.81 4.28
C MET A 238 -21.41 -5.76 4.77
N LEU A 239 -22.61 -5.70 4.19
CA LEU A 239 -23.68 -4.83 4.68
C LEU A 239 -24.13 -5.22 6.09
N ASP A 240 -24.27 -6.51 6.37
CA ASP A 240 -24.63 -7.00 7.70
C ASP A 240 -23.54 -6.70 8.73
N PHE A 241 -22.28 -6.86 8.36
CA PHE A 241 -21.14 -6.41 9.19
C PHE A 241 -21.22 -4.90 9.48
N LEU A 242 -21.51 -4.08 8.48
CA LEU A 242 -21.59 -2.63 8.65
C LEU A 242 -22.77 -2.18 9.55
N ARG A 243 -23.75 -3.05 9.84
CA ARG A 243 -24.85 -2.71 10.76
C ARG A 243 -24.39 -2.44 12.19
N PHE A 244 -23.28 -3.04 12.62
CA PHE A 244 -22.72 -2.83 13.96
C PHE A 244 -22.10 -1.45 14.18
N PHE A 245 -21.91 -0.64 13.12
CA PHE A 245 -21.26 0.65 13.19
C PHE A 245 -22.22 1.78 12.93
N LYS A 246 -22.12 2.87 13.72
CA LYS A 246 -22.82 4.13 13.42
C LYS A 246 -22.09 4.87 12.29
N THR A 247 -22.85 5.43 11.35
CA THR A 247 -22.25 6.23 10.27
C THR A 247 -21.81 7.59 10.79
N ILE A 248 -20.55 7.96 10.59
CA ILE A 248 -20.07 9.34 10.73
C ILE A 248 -20.36 10.05 9.41
N LYS A 249 -21.30 11.01 9.44
CA LYS A 249 -21.71 11.76 8.25
C LYS A 249 -20.77 12.90 7.93
N GLN A 250 -20.23 13.57 8.97
CA GLN A 250 -19.30 14.70 8.86
C GLN A 250 -17.88 14.16 9.03
N ASP A 251 -17.09 14.26 7.97
CA ASP A 251 -15.70 13.82 7.96
C ASP A 251 -14.71 14.95 7.68
N ASP A 252 -15.20 16.19 7.65
CA ASP A 252 -14.41 17.40 7.40
C ASP A 252 -13.35 17.63 8.50
N CYS A 253 -13.66 17.19 9.72
CA CYS A 253 -12.74 17.27 10.87
C CYS A 253 -11.57 16.30 10.79
N ILE A 254 -11.58 15.33 9.85
CA ILE A 254 -10.46 14.42 9.64
C ILE A 254 -9.35 15.21 8.92
N GLY A 255 -8.19 15.32 9.57
CA GLY A 255 -7.05 16.05 9.01
C GLY A 255 -6.64 15.52 7.62
N ASN A 256 -6.22 16.41 6.74
CA ASN A 256 -5.80 16.08 5.38
C ASN A 256 -4.51 15.21 5.30
N ASN A 257 -3.77 15.13 6.40
CA ASN A 257 -2.61 14.25 6.58
C ASN A 257 -2.98 12.90 7.21
N SER A 258 -4.26 12.64 7.46
CA SER A 258 -4.73 11.36 7.99
C SER A 258 -4.57 10.26 6.94
N ILE A 259 -4.16 9.09 7.39
CA ILE A 259 -4.13 7.86 6.61
C ILE A 259 -5.48 7.58 5.95
N LEU A 260 -6.59 7.84 6.64
CA LEU A 260 -7.94 7.60 6.14
C LEU A 260 -8.27 8.41 4.88
N ARG A 261 -7.62 9.57 4.70
CA ARG A 261 -7.80 10.43 3.51
C ARG A 261 -7.32 9.77 2.21
N GLU A 262 -6.43 8.78 2.28
CA GLU A 262 -6.03 7.98 1.12
C GLU A 262 -7.24 7.24 0.49
N PHE A 263 -8.26 6.92 1.28
CA PHE A 263 -9.47 6.23 0.81
C PHE A 263 -10.61 7.19 0.51
N ILE A 264 -10.89 8.09 1.47
CA ILE A 264 -12.06 8.99 1.37
C ILE A 264 -11.79 10.27 0.60
N GLY A 265 -10.52 10.54 0.28
CA GLY A 265 -10.09 11.71 -0.48
C GLY A 265 -9.67 12.91 0.36
N GLY A 266 -9.03 13.88 -0.32
CA GLY A 266 -8.51 15.09 0.31
C GLY A 266 -7.21 14.86 1.08
N SER A 267 -6.40 13.87 0.69
CA SER A 267 -5.04 13.66 1.20
C SER A 267 -4.09 14.70 0.63
N ILE A 268 -3.13 15.17 1.46
CA ILE A 268 -1.99 15.98 0.99
C ILE A 268 -0.83 15.11 0.48
N PHE A 269 -0.93 13.80 0.60
CA PHE A 269 0.14 12.86 0.25
C PHE A 269 -0.15 12.03 -0.99
N VAL A 270 -1.41 11.89 -1.35
CA VAL A 270 -1.87 11.04 -2.47
C VAL A 270 -2.91 11.82 -3.26
N ASP A 271 -2.71 11.93 -4.57
CA ASP A 271 -3.62 12.57 -5.52
C ASP A 271 -4.77 11.63 -5.89
#